data_5023361a5c3f736a0322030273a42124
#
_entry.id   5023361a5c3f736a0322030273a42124
#
_cell.length_a   1.000
_cell.length_b   1.000
_cell.length_c   1.000
_cell.angle_alpha   90.00
_cell.angle_beta   90.00
_cell.angle_gamma   90.00
#
_symmetry.space_group_name_H-M   'P 1'
#
loop_
_entity.id
_entity.type
_entity.pdbx_description
1 polymer ?
#
loop_
_entity_poly.entity_id
_entity_poly.type
_entity_poly.pdbx_seq_one_letter_code
_entity_poly.pdbx_strand_id
1 'polypeptide(L)'
;SQVTPGHTLVVPKKDVDNIFDYDDDTAKKVLLKLPVIARAIKASDDKITGLNVQSNNGASAGQTVIHSHWHLIPRYDDDNLNSVLAPTIDNSAHFSAEQYQAIADSIASQF
;
A
#
# COMPACT_ATOMS: atom_id res chain seq x y z
N SER A 1 0.60 8.78 -6.03
CA SER A 1 0.41 7.96 -7.23
C SER A 1 -0.08 6.56 -6.85
N GLN A 2 -0.93 5.99 -7.66
CA GLN A 2 -1.45 4.63 -7.48
C GLN A 2 -0.92 3.72 -8.58
N VAL A 3 -0.46 2.52 -8.19
CA VAL A 3 -0.10 1.48 -9.15
C VAL A 3 -1.37 0.80 -9.69
N THR A 4 -2.29 0.47 -8.77
CA THR A 4 -3.61 -0.08 -9.11
C THR A 4 -4.69 0.60 -8.27
N PRO A 5 -5.97 0.48 -8.66
CA PRO A 5 -7.06 0.97 -7.82
C PRO A 5 -7.02 0.33 -6.42
N GLY A 6 -7.09 1.17 -5.40
CA GLY A 6 -7.03 0.71 -4.01
C GLY A 6 -5.63 0.61 -3.41
N HIS A 7 -4.59 0.99 -4.16
CA HIS A 7 -3.22 1.07 -3.63
C HIS A 7 -3.21 1.92 -2.36
N THR A 8 -2.77 1.34 -1.26
CA THR A 8 -2.85 1.92 0.07
C THR A 8 -1.46 2.01 0.67
N LEU A 9 -1.18 3.10 1.39
CA LEU A 9 0.04 3.26 2.16
C LEU A 9 -0.27 3.07 3.65
N VAL A 10 0.57 2.30 4.32
CA VAL A 10 0.55 2.16 5.78
C VAL A 10 1.80 2.83 6.31
N VAL A 11 1.62 3.77 7.21
CA VAL A 11 2.69 4.62 7.73
C VAL A 11 2.63 4.58 9.26
N PRO A 12 3.75 4.28 9.96
CA PRO A 12 3.77 4.38 11.41
C PRO A 12 3.56 5.83 11.85
N LYS A 13 2.87 6.03 12.97
CA LYS A 13 2.70 7.37 13.55
C LYS A 13 4.02 7.91 14.09
N LYS A 14 4.87 7.03 14.60
CA LYS A 14 6.20 7.40 15.05
C LYS A 14 7.05 7.76 13.84
N ASP A 15 7.82 8.85 13.96
CA ASP A 15 8.71 9.29 12.91
C ASP A 15 9.96 8.39 12.88
N VAL A 16 9.96 7.41 12.01
CA VAL A 16 11.08 6.49 11.78
C VAL A 16 11.40 6.46 10.29
N ASP A 17 12.67 6.44 9.95
CA ASP A 17 13.11 6.52 8.56
C ASP A 17 12.78 5.25 7.79
N ASN A 18 13.01 4.09 8.39
CA ASN A 18 12.76 2.78 7.79
C ASN A 18 12.73 1.68 8.84
N ILE A 19 12.64 0.42 8.38
CA ILE A 19 12.48 -0.74 9.26
C ILE A 19 13.65 -0.93 10.23
N PHE A 20 14.85 -0.47 9.87
CA PHE A 20 16.01 -0.59 10.75
C PHE A 20 15.84 0.20 12.05
N ASP A 21 14.99 1.21 12.05
CA ASP A 21 14.72 2.07 13.21
C ASP A 21 13.51 1.61 14.03
N TYR A 22 12.86 0.51 13.66
CA TYR A 22 11.70 0.01 14.37
C TYR A 22 12.12 -0.56 15.72
N ASP A 23 11.52 -0.08 16.81
CA ASP A 23 11.51 -0.78 18.08
C ASP A 23 10.38 -1.81 18.10
N ASP A 24 10.33 -2.62 19.17
CA ASP A 24 9.32 -3.68 19.28
C ASP A 24 7.90 -3.13 19.26
N ASP A 25 7.66 -2.02 19.91
CA ASP A 25 6.33 -1.39 19.95
C ASP A 25 5.88 -0.91 18.56
N THR A 26 6.77 -0.24 17.85
CA THR A 26 6.50 0.21 16.49
C THR A 26 6.25 -0.98 15.56
N ALA A 27 7.09 -2.02 15.67
CA ALA A 27 6.94 -3.23 14.87
C ALA A 27 5.57 -3.88 15.12
N LYS A 28 5.18 -4.04 16.38
CA LYS A 28 3.87 -4.61 16.72
C LYS A 28 2.72 -3.80 16.14
N LYS A 29 2.77 -2.48 16.30
CA LYS A 29 1.69 -1.60 15.83
C LYS A 29 1.54 -1.64 14.31
N VAL A 30 2.64 -1.59 13.58
CA VAL A 30 2.62 -1.60 12.11
C VAL A 30 2.24 -2.98 11.58
N LEU A 31 2.98 -4.02 12.01
CA LEU A 31 2.84 -5.35 11.39
C LEU A 31 1.51 -6.01 11.73
N LEU A 32 0.96 -5.75 12.91
CA LEU A 32 -0.37 -6.27 13.26
C LEU A 32 -1.48 -5.63 12.44
N LYS A 33 -1.29 -4.41 11.96
CA LYS A 33 -2.28 -3.71 11.14
C LYS A 33 -2.29 -4.18 9.69
N LEU A 34 -1.19 -4.69 9.17
CA LEU A 34 -1.09 -5.08 7.77
C LEU A 34 -2.17 -6.10 7.36
N PRO A 35 -2.37 -7.22 8.08
CA PRO A 35 -3.42 -8.16 7.70
C PRO A 35 -4.84 -7.57 7.82
N VAL A 36 -5.06 -6.71 8.81
CA VAL A 36 -6.37 -6.05 8.99
C VAL A 36 -6.70 -5.18 7.79
N ILE A 37 -5.75 -4.35 7.37
CA ILE A 37 -5.92 -3.47 6.22
C ILE A 37 -6.01 -4.28 4.94
N ALA A 38 -5.19 -5.33 4.81
CA ALA A 38 -5.22 -6.22 3.65
C ALA A 38 -6.60 -6.86 3.46
N ARG A 39 -7.21 -7.35 4.53
CA ARG A 39 -8.55 -7.92 4.48
C ARG A 39 -9.61 -6.89 4.08
N ALA A 40 -9.49 -5.67 4.59
CA ALA A 40 -10.40 -4.57 4.22
C ALA A 40 -10.29 -4.24 2.72
N ILE A 41 -9.07 -4.19 2.20
CA ILE A 41 -8.83 -3.98 0.77
C ILE A 41 -9.46 -5.11 -0.04
N LYS A 42 -9.21 -6.36 0.35
CA LYS A 42 -9.75 -7.54 -0.35
C LYS A 42 -11.28 -7.52 -0.39
N ALA A 43 -11.91 -7.10 0.70
CA ALA A 43 -13.37 -7.05 0.80
C ALA A 43 -13.98 -5.86 0.03
N SER A 44 -13.20 -4.85 -0.32
CA SER A 44 -13.70 -3.64 -0.97
C SER A 44 -14.07 -3.86 -2.44
N ASP A 45 -13.50 -4.88 -3.09
CA ASP A 45 -13.76 -5.18 -4.50
C ASP A 45 -13.51 -6.68 -4.74
N ASP A 46 -14.53 -7.38 -5.22
CA ASP A 46 -14.46 -8.83 -5.50
C ASP A 46 -13.51 -9.17 -6.66
N LYS A 47 -13.12 -8.20 -7.45
CA LYS A 47 -12.16 -8.37 -8.54
C LYS A 47 -10.71 -8.42 -8.07
N ILE A 48 -10.43 -8.07 -6.83
CA ILE A 48 -9.10 -8.17 -6.26
C ILE A 48 -8.78 -9.65 -6.03
N THR A 49 -7.77 -10.16 -6.73
CA THR A 49 -7.35 -11.56 -6.66
C THR A 49 -6.01 -11.75 -5.96
N GLY A 50 -5.29 -10.66 -5.70
CA GLY A 50 -4.01 -10.72 -5.03
C GLY A 50 -3.63 -9.39 -4.39
N LEU A 51 -2.51 -9.39 -3.66
CA LEU A 51 -1.98 -8.20 -3.00
C LEU A 51 -0.46 -8.28 -2.94
N ASN A 52 0.21 -7.23 -3.38
CA ASN A 52 1.63 -7.07 -3.10
C ASN A 52 1.80 -6.18 -1.87
N VAL A 53 2.61 -6.64 -0.94
CA VAL A 53 2.99 -5.89 0.26
C VAL A 53 4.47 -5.58 0.14
N GLN A 54 4.84 -4.31 0.14
CA GLN A 54 6.19 -3.91 -0.18
C GLN A 54 6.61 -2.68 0.62
N SER A 55 7.84 -2.71 1.12
CA SER A 55 8.48 -1.57 1.77
C SER A 55 9.92 -1.49 1.31
N ASN A 56 10.37 -0.29 0.92
CA ASN A 56 11.75 -0.03 0.54
C ASN A 56 12.46 0.63 1.72
N ASN A 57 13.60 0.09 2.10
CA ASN A 57 14.34 0.51 3.29
C ASN A 57 15.79 0.83 2.91
N GLY A 58 16.10 2.11 2.86
CA GLY A 58 17.39 2.62 2.45
C GLY A 58 17.44 3.00 0.96
N ALA A 59 18.34 3.90 0.62
CA ALA A 59 18.44 4.44 -0.75
C ALA A 59 18.76 3.36 -1.78
N SER A 60 19.65 2.42 -1.45
CA SER A 60 20.03 1.34 -2.37
C SER A 60 18.89 0.36 -2.66
N ALA A 61 17.89 0.33 -1.80
CA ALA A 61 16.70 -0.48 -1.96
C ALA A 61 15.51 0.31 -2.57
N GLY A 62 15.76 1.55 -3.00
CA GLY A 62 14.75 2.35 -3.68
C GLY A 62 13.92 3.27 -2.78
N GLN A 63 14.32 3.46 -1.52
CA GLN A 63 13.61 4.40 -0.64
C GLN A 63 13.92 5.84 -1.06
N THR A 64 12.89 6.56 -1.46
CA THR A 64 13.02 7.97 -1.88
C THR A 64 12.43 8.94 -0.85
N VAL A 65 11.45 8.48 -0.07
CA VAL A 65 10.85 9.29 1.01
C VAL A 65 11.41 8.80 2.34
N ILE A 66 11.99 9.71 3.12
CA ILE A 66 12.66 9.39 4.39
C ILE A 66 11.62 9.38 5.52
N HIS A 67 10.68 8.51 5.40
CA HIS A 67 9.71 8.12 6.41
C HIS A 67 9.21 6.73 6.04
N SER A 68 9.30 5.80 6.96
CA SER A 68 8.90 4.41 6.69
C SER A 68 7.47 4.32 6.19
N HIS A 69 7.28 3.57 5.13
CA HIS A 69 5.95 3.32 4.60
C HIS A 69 5.88 1.95 3.93
N TRP A 70 4.68 1.38 3.95
CA TRP A 70 4.38 0.09 3.36
C TRP A 70 3.33 0.28 2.29
N HIS A 71 3.62 -0.23 1.10
CA HIS A 71 2.66 -0.28 0.01
C HIS A 71 1.84 -1.54 0.10
N LEU A 72 0.52 -1.41 0.06
CA LEU A 72 -0.40 -2.52 -0.15
C LEU A 72 -1.05 -2.29 -1.50
N ILE A 73 -0.68 -3.12 -2.47
CA ILE A 73 -1.03 -2.93 -3.88
C ILE A 73 -1.96 -4.06 -4.31
N PRO A 74 -3.28 -3.78 -4.42
CA PRO A 74 -4.22 -4.78 -4.91
C PRO A 74 -3.87 -5.20 -6.32
N ARG A 75 -4.02 -6.49 -6.60
CA ARG A 75 -3.76 -7.04 -7.91
C ARG A 75 -5.04 -7.62 -8.48
N TYR A 76 -5.22 -7.39 -9.76
CA TYR A 76 -6.37 -7.82 -10.54
C TYR A 76 -5.89 -8.69 -11.69
N ASP A 77 -6.67 -9.67 -12.13
CA ASP A 77 -6.26 -10.57 -13.21
C ASP A 77 -5.94 -9.83 -14.51
N ASP A 78 -6.56 -8.67 -14.71
CA ASP A 78 -6.43 -7.88 -15.93
C ASP A 78 -5.61 -6.59 -15.74
N ASP A 79 -4.80 -6.48 -14.71
CA ASP A 79 -4.04 -5.25 -14.45
C ASP A 79 -2.80 -5.11 -15.35
N ASN A 80 -2.45 -6.14 -16.09
CA ASN A 80 -1.33 -6.15 -17.05
C ASN A 80 0.03 -5.83 -16.43
N LEU A 81 0.19 -6.11 -15.14
CA LEU A 81 1.44 -5.87 -14.42
C LEU A 81 2.16 -7.18 -14.16
N ASN A 82 3.48 -7.11 -14.10
CA ASN A 82 4.31 -8.25 -13.74
C ASN A 82 4.13 -8.61 -12.27
N SER A 83 4.48 -9.84 -11.91
CA SER A 83 4.39 -10.32 -10.53
C SER A 83 5.29 -9.57 -9.57
N VAL A 84 6.40 -9.01 -10.04
CA VAL A 84 7.29 -8.16 -9.24
C VAL A 84 7.05 -6.72 -9.62
N LEU A 85 6.59 -5.92 -8.66
CA LEU A 85 6.23 -4.54 -8.89
C LEU A 85 7.22 -3.58 -8.28
N ALA A 86 7.58 -2.60 -9.08
CA ALA A 86 8.15 -1.37 -8.55
C ALA A 86 7.00 -0.40 -8.26
N PRO A 87 6.81 0.07 -7.01
CA PRO A 87 5.79 1.08 -6.70
C PRO A 87 6.03 2.42 -7.38
N THR A 88 7.04 2.50 -8.23
CA THR A 88 7.36 3.66 -9.06
C THR A 88 6.45 3.79 -10.29
N ILE A 89 5.68 2.76 -10.63
CA ILE A 89 4.72 2.85 -11.73
C ILE A 89 3.59 3.78 -11.29
N ASP A 90 3.36 4.84 -12.05
CA ASP A 90 2.38 5.85 -11.72
C ASP A 90 1.19 5.77 -12.66
N ASN A 91 0.05 5.38 -12.13
CA ASN A 91 -1.22 5.33 -12.83
C ASN A 91 -2.16 6.50 -12.47
N SER A 92 -1.64 7.52 -11.78
CA SER A 92 -2.47 8.63 -11.29
C SER A 92 -3.18 9.38 -12.42
N ALA A 93 -2.58 9.44 -13.62
CA ALA A 93 -3.16 10.10 -14.77
C ALA A 93 -4.41 9.38 -15.32
N HIS A 94 -4.64 8.13 -14.93
CA HIS A 94 -5.78 7.32 -15.41
C HIS A 94 -7.01 7.44 -14.52
N PHE A 95 -6.93 8.16 -13.41
CA PHE A 95 -8.01 8.27 -12.43
C PHE A 95 -8.29 9.73 -12.09
N SER A 96 -9.57 10.09 -12.03
CA SER A 96 -10.00 11.39 -11.53
C SER A 96 -9.95 11.44 -10.00
N ALA A 97 -9.99 12.65 -9.43
CA ALA A 97 -10.07 12.82 -7.99
C ALA A 97 -11.30 12.12 -7.40
N GLU A 98 -12.42 12.13 -8.11
CA GLU A 98 -13.65 11.46 -7.69
C GLU A 98 -13.48 9.94 -7.67
N GLN A 99 -12.77 9.38 -8.66
CA GLN A 99 -12.46 7.95 -8.70
C GLN A 99 -11.55 7.55 -7.53
N TYR A 100 -10.55 8.36 -7.21
CA TYR A 100 -9.70 8.12 -6.04
C TYR A 100 -10.52 8.14 -4.74
N GLN A 101 -11.42 9.12 -4.62
CA GLN A 101 -12.25 9.24 -3.42
C GLN A 101 -13.20 8.05 -3.28
N ALA A 102 -13.81 7.61 -4.37
CA ALA A 102 -14.68 6.44 -4.38
C ALA A 102 -13.94 5.17 -3.94
N ILE A 103 -12.70 4.99 -4.42
CA ILE A 103 -11.85 3.85 -4.03
C ILE A 103 -11.52 3.93 -2.54
N ALA A 104 -11.12 5.10 -2.05
CA ALA A 104 -10.78 5.29 -0.64
C ALA A 104 -12.00 5.03 0.26
N ASP A 105 -13.18 5.51 -0.12
CA ASP A 105 -14.42 5.28 0.62
C ASP A 105 -14.79 3.80 0.65
N SER A 106 -14.62 3.11 -0.47
CA SER A 106 -14.89 1.68 -0.57
C SER A 106 -14.00 0.89 0.40
N ILE A 107 -12.72 1.21 0.47
CA ILE A 107 -11.78 0.56 1.40
C ILE A 107 -12.15 0.91 2.84
N ALA A 108 -12.36 2.19 3.14
CA ALA A 108 -12.70 2.66 4.49
C ALA A 108 -13.97 2.01 5.03
N SER A 109 -14.96 1.72 4.17
CA SER A 109 -16.21 1.10 4.59
C SER A 109 -16.04 -0.31 5.15
N GLN A 110 -14.88 -0.95 4.94
CA GLN A 110 -14.58 -2.30 5.41
C GLN A 110 -13.96 -2.33 6.81
N PHE A 111 -13.67 -1.20 7.40
CA PHE A 111 -13.10 -1.12 8.74
C PHE A 111 -14.17 -1.13 9.83
#